data_02654484fc218ca6746718a44ea6d1ce
#
_entry.id   02654484fc218ca6746718a44ea6d1ce
#
_cell.length_a   1.000
_cell.length_b   1.000
_cell.length_c   1.000
_cell.angle_alpha   90.00
_cell.angle_beta   90.00
_cell.angle_gamma   90.00
#
_symmetry.space_group_name_H-M   'P 1'
#
loop_
_entity.id
_entity.type
_entity.pdbx_description
1 polymer ?
#
loop_
_entity_poly.entity_id
_entity_poly.type
_entity_poly.pdbx_seq_one_letter_code
_entity_poly.pdbx_strand_id
1 'polypeptide(L)'
;MSNEELALAIRQGDQGRTLELWEQVNGLVKRKAMQIMTALQLSGNPRGVEFDDLYQTGYLAMVAAVETYSLERGAFSRWFMFHLKTAFSEATGYRHKP
;
A
#
# COMPACT_ATOMS: atom_id res chain seq x y z
N MET A 1 -0.49 9.66 -16.98
CA MET A 1 -1.65 8.77 -16.76
C MET A 1 -2.09 8.84 -15.32
N SER A 2 -3.39 8.73 -15.09
CA SER A 2 -3.91 8.67 -13.73
C SER A 2 -3.59 7.33 -13.08
N ASN A 3 -3.69 7.27 -11.75
CA ASN A 3 -3.54 6.00 -11.03
C ASN A 3 -4.51 4.94 -11.57
N GLU A 4 -5.74 5.35 -11.87
CA GLU A 4 -6.78 4.46 -12.39
C GLU A 4 -6.40 3.90 -13.75
N GLU A 5 -5.92 4.75 -14.65
CA GLU A 5 -5.50 4.32 -15.98
C GLU A 5 -4.31 3.36 -15.90
N LEU A 6 -3.34 3.66 -15.05
CA LEU A 6 -2.18 2.79 -14.85
C LEU A 6 -2.58 1.44 -14.27
N ALA A 7 -3.42 1.44 -13.24
CA ALA A 7 -3.86 0.19 -12.60
C ALA A 7 -4.60 -0.70 -13.62
N LEU A 8 -5.48 -0.12 -14.42
CA LEU A 8 -6.22 -0.89 -15.44
C LEU A 8 -5.29 -1.41 -16.53
N ALA A 9 -4.32 -0.61 -16.97
CA ALA A 9 -3.35 -1.04 -17.99
C ALA A 9 -2.52 -2.21 -17.49
N ILE A 10 -2.02 -2.15 -16.25
CA ILE A 10 -1.24 -3.23 -15.65
C ILE A 10 -2.08 -4.51 -15.54
N ARG A 11 -3.32 -4.36 -15.09
CA ARG A 11 -4.24 -5.48 -14.94
C ARG A 11 -4.52 -6.17 -16.27
N GLN A 12 -4.50 -5.41 -17.37
CA GLN A 12 -4.70 -5.93 -18.72
C GLN A 12 -3.43 -6.54 -19.32
N GLY A 13 -2.32 -6.53 -18.59
CA GLY A 13 -1.09 -7.16 -19.00
C GLY A 13 0.09 -6.25 -19.26
N ASP A 14 -0.08 -4.93 -19.15
CA ASP A 14 1.01 -3.98 -19.37
C ASP A 14 1.88 -3.85 -18.10
N GLN A 15 2.68 -4.86 -17.84
CA GLN A 15 3.51 -4.91 -16.64
C GLN A 15 4.58 -3.82 -16.60
N GLY A 16 4.94 -3.26 -17.75
CA GLY A 16 5.89 -2.16 -17.81
C GLY A 16 5.42 -0.88 -17.13
N ARG A 17 4.13 -0.76 -16.86
CA ARG A 17 3.56 0.40 -16.17
C ARG A 17 3.62 0.31 -14.63
N THR A 18 4.06 -0.82 -14.09
CA THR A 18 4.06 -1.06 -12.65
C THR A 18 4.93 -0.03 -11.92
N LEU A 19 6.13 0.23 -12.43
CA LEU A 19 7.02 1.22 -11.81
C LEU A 19 6.42 2.62 -11.82
N GLU A 20 5.79 2.99 -12.92
CA GLU A 20 5.16 4.30 -13.04
C GLU A 20 4.05 4.47 -11.98
N LEU A 21 3.21 3.46 -11.80
CA LEU A 21 2.19 3.50 -10.75
C LEU A 21 2.83 3.58 -9.36
N TRP A 22 3.86 2.79 -9.11
CA TRP A 22 4.57 2.83 -7.84
C TRP A 22 5.12 4.22 -7.54
N GLU A 23 5.70 4.87 -8.52
CA GLU A 23 6.22 6.24 -8.35
C GLU A 23 5.11 7.22 -7.98
N GLN A 24 3.88 7.00 -8.46
CA GLN A 24 2.76 7.87 -8.13
C GLN A 24 2.17 7.61 -6.74
N VAL A 25 2.24 6.38 -6.23
CA VAL A 25 1.59 6.03 -4.96
C VAL A 25 2.54 5.81 -3.80
N ASN A 26 3.86 5.72 -4.05
CA ASN A 26 4.80 5.40 -2.97
C ASN A 26 4.83 6.45 -1.86
N GLY A 27 4.45 7.70 -2.15
CA GLY A 27 4.34 8.73 -1.12
C GLY A 27 3.28 8.41 -0.07
N LEU A 28 2.18 7.78 -0.50
CA LEU A 28 1.14 7.31 0.43
C LEU A 28 1.70 6.22 1.34
N VAL A 29 2.48 5.30 0.77
CA VAL A 29 3.12 4.22 1.53
C VAL A 29 4.07 4.78 2.57
N LYS A 30 4.94 5.72 2.16
CA LYS A 30 5.91 6.33 3.07
C LYS A 30 5.21 7.03 4.23
N ARG A 31 4.15 7.79 3.95
CA ARG A 31 3.40 8.52 4.97
C ARG A 31 2.75 7.56 5.96
N LYS A 32 2.10 6.53 5.45
CA LYS A 32 1.42 5.55 6.30
C LYS A 32 2.43 4.75 7.11
N ALA A 33 3.56 4.36 6.50
CA ALA A 33 4.62 3.64 7.17
C ALA A 33 5.20 4.47 8.33
N MET A 34 5.43 5.76 8.12
CA MET A 34 5.93 6.64 9.18
C MET A 34 4.94 6.74 10.35
N GLN A 35 3.64 6.83 10.05
CA GLN A 35 2.62 6.84 11.10
C GLN A 35 2.64 5.53 11.90
N ILE A 36 2.75 4.40 11.22
CA ILE A 36 2.79 3.09 11.87
C ILE A 36 4.07 2.95 12.70
N MET A 37 5.23 3.37 12.19
CA MET A 37 6.48 3.29 12.94
C MET A 37 6.41 4.11 14.22
N THR A 38 5.82 5.31 14.17
CA THR A 38 5.61 6.13 15.35
C THR A 38 4.74 5.41 16.39
N ALA A 39 3.64 4.81 15.94
CA ALA A 39 2.77 4.04 16.82
C ALA A 39 3.48 2.83 17.42
N LEU A 40 4.30 2.14 16.63
CA LEU A 40 5.05 0.97 17.10
C LEU A 40 6.09 1.35 18.14
N GLN A 41 6.75 2.50 18.02
CA GLN A 41 7.67 2.97 19.03
C GLN A 41 6.99 3.14 20.38
N LEU A 42 5.75 3.64 20.37
CA LEU A 42 4.97 3.83 21.60
C LEU A 42 4.51 2.50 22.20
N SER A 43 4.30 1.48 21.39
CA SER A 43 3.79 0.18 21.83
C SER A 43 4.89 -0.87 22.02
N GLY A 44 6.17 -0.50 21.85
CA GLY A 44 7.32 -1.37 22.07
C GLY A 44 7.76 -2.19 20.88
N ASN A 45 7.07 -2.10 19.75
CA ASN A 45 7.42 -2.78 18.49
C ASN A 45 7.85 -4.25 18.71
N PRO A 46 6.96 -5.14 19.21
CA PRO A 46 7.34 -6.49 19.63
C PRO A 46 7.88 -7.38 18.50
N ARG A 47 7.57 -7.07 17.24
CA ARG A 47 8.07 -7.84 16.10
C ARG A 47 9.35 -7.28 15.49
N GLY A 48 9.86 -6.16 15.98
CA GLY A 48 11.07 -5.53 15.44
C GLY A 48 10.91 -5.09 14.00
N VAL A 49 9.75 -4.57 13.64
CA VAL A 49 9.47 -4.12 12.28
C VAL A 49 10.26 -2.86 11.95
N GLU A 50 10.89 -2.83 10.78
CA GLU A 50 11.61 -1.67 10.30
C GLU A 50 10.84 -0.97 9.19
N PHE A 51 11.19 0.31 8.93
CA PHE A 51 10.54 1.09 7.88
C PHE A 51 10.63 0.39 6.52
N ASP A 52 11.80 -0.17 6.19
CA ASP A 52 12.00 -0.84 4.90
C ASP A 52 11.07 -2.05 4.73
N ASP A 53 10.76 -2.75 5.82
CA ASP A 53 9.81 -3.86 5.78
C ASP A 53 8.44 -3.37 5.35
N LEU A 54 8.01 -2.23 5.89
CA LEU A 54 6.72 -1.64 5.55
C LEU A 54 6.71 -1.09 4.13
N TYR A 55 7.82 -0.52 3.69
CA TYR A 55 7.93 0.00 2.33
C TYR A 55 7.77 -1.12 1.30
N GLN A 56 8.44 -2.25 1.52
CA GLN A 56 8.30 -3.45 0.67
C GLN A 56 6.89 -4.03 0.73
N THR A 57 6.32 -4.10 1.93
CA THR A 57 4.94 -4.54 2.12
C THR A 57 3.98 -3.65 1.33
N GLY A 58 4.23 -2.35 1.29
CA GLY A 58 3.43 -1.40 0.52
C GLY A 58 3.46 -1.68 -0.98
N TYR A 59 4.62 -2.05 -1.51
CA TYR A 59 4.71 -2.43 -2.92
C TYR A 59 3.86 -3.67 -3.23
N LEU A 60 3.95 -4.68 -2.38
CA LEU A 60 3.15 -5.89 -2.55
C LEU A 60 1.66 -5.61 -2.41
N ALA A 61 1.28 -4.70 -1.51
CA ALA A 61 -0.11 -4.27 -1.37
C ALA A 61 -0.62 -3.57 -2.63
N MET A 62 0.24 -2.78 -3.28
CA MET A 62 -0.11 -2.15 -4.56
C MET A 62 -0.38 -3.20 -5.63
N VAL A 63 0.49 -4.19 -5.76
CA VAL A 63 0.32 -5.29 -6.73
C VAL A 63 -1.02 -6.00 -6.48
N ALA A 64 -1.31 -6.31 -5.22
CA ALA A 64 -2.57 -6.98 -4.87
C ALA A 64 -3.78 -6.09 -5.18
N ALA A 65 -3.68 -4.79 -4.92
CA ALA A 65 -4.76 -3.85 -5.20
C ALA A 65 -5.05 -3.76 -6.70
N VAL A 66 -4.00 -3.76 -7.53
CA VAL A 66 -4.14 -3.73 -8.99
C VAL A 66 -4.89 -4.96 -9.50
N GLU A 67 -4.58 -6.13 -8.96
CA GLU A 67 -5.17 -7.40 -9.42
C GLU A 67 -6.71 -7.43 -9.30
N THR A 68 -7.26 -6.68 -8.34
CA THR A 68 -8.69 -6.68 -8.07
C THR A 68 -9.36 -5.34 -8.35
N TYR A 69 -8.61 -4.39 -8.90
CA TYR A 69 -9.15 -3.06 -9.14
C TYR A 69 -10.11 -3.05 -10.34
N SER A 70 -11.18 -2.26 -10.21
CA SER A 70 -12.06 -1.89 -11.30
C SER A 70 -12.57 -0.47 -11.04
N LEU A 71 -13.07 0.20 -12.08
CA LEU A 71 -13.59 1.56 -11.93
C LEU A 71 -14.75 1.67 -10.95
N GLU A 72 -15.48 0.58 -10.74
CA GLU A 72 -16.58 0.51 -9.76
C GLU A 72 -16.09 0.73 -8.34
N ARG A 73 -14.83 0.47 -8.07
CA ARG A 73 -14.23 0.66 -6.75
C ARG A 73 -13.96 2.12 -6.41
N GLY A 74 -14.14 3.03 -7.37
CA GLY A 74 -13.83 4.44 -7.20
C GLY A 74 -12.36 4.75 -7.39
N ALA A 75 -11.84 5.75 -6.68
CA ALA A 75 -10.45 6.15 -6.82
C ALA A 75 -9.49 5.03 -6.44
N PHE A 76 -8.47 4.78 -7.26
CA PHE A 76 -7.48 3.75 -6.99
C PHE A 76 -6.77 4.00 -5.65
N SER A 77 -6.42 5.24 -5.34
CA SER A 77 -5.71 5.56 -4.09
C SER A 77 -6.50 5.14 -2.85
N ARG A 78 -7.83 5.24 -2.90
CA ARG A 78 -8.70 4.79 -1.80
C ARG A 78 -8.70 3.26 -1.70
N TRP A 79 -8.84 2.58 -2.82
CA TRP A 79 -8.81 1.12 -2.90
C TRP A 79 -7.46 0.59 -2.42
N PHE A 80 -6.38 1.22 -2.90
CA PHE A 80 -5.03 0.90 -2.48
C PHE A 80 -4.84 1.10 -0.96
N MET A 81 -5.34 2.21 -0.42
CA MET A 81 -5.21 2.48 1.02
C MET A 81 -5.88 1.39 1.86
N PHE A 82 -7.00 0.85 1.40
CA PHE A 82 -7.66 -0.28 2.07
C PHE A 82 -6.73 -1.49 2.12
N HIS A 83 -6.13 -1.86 1.00
CA HIS A 83 -5.16 -2.96 0.93
C HIS A 83 -3.93 -2.69 1.78
N LEU A 84 -3.46 -1.46 1.77
CA LEU A 84 -2.27 -1.05 2.52
C LEU A 84 -2.49 -1.20 4.03
N LYS A 85 -3.62 -0.73 4.53
CA LYS A 85 -3.95 -0.86 5.96
C LYS A 85 -4.01 -2.32 6.40
N THR A 86 -4.62 -3.17 5.60
CA THR A 86 -4.71 -4.60 5.89
C THR A 86 -3.33 -5.23 5.91
N ALA A 87 -2.51 -4.96 4.89
CA ALA A 87 -1.16 -5.51 4.79
C ALA A 87 -0.28 -5.06 5.96
N PHE A 88 -0.37 -3.79 6.33
CA PHE A 88 0.41 -3.26 7.45
C PHE A 88 -0.04 -3.85 8.79
N SER A 89 -1.34 -4.06 8.98
CA SER A 89 -1.85 -4.73 10.19
C SER A 89 -1.32 -6.15 10.31
N GLU A 90 -1.30 -6.88 9.21
CA GLU A 90 -0.78 -8.25 9.19
C GLU A 90 0.73 -8.28 9.45
N ALA A 91 1.48 -7.35 8.85
CA ALA A 91 2.93 -7.31 8.99
C ALA A 91 3.37 -6.93 10.40
N THR A 92 2.64 -6.04 11.06
CA THR A 92 3.05 -5.45 12.34
C THR A 92 2.31 -6.00 13.54
N GLY A 93 1.16 -6.60 13.33
CA GLY A 93 0.24 -6.95 14.42
C GLY A 93 -0.45 -5.75 15.04
N TYR A 94 -0.12 -4.53 14.60
CA TYR A 94 -0.74 -3.31 15.08
C TYR A 94 -2.09 -3.10 14.39
N ARG A 95 -3.13 -2.85 15.19
CA ARG A 95 -4.46 -2.59 14.65
C ARG A 95 -4.97 -1.26 15.15
N HIS A 96 -5.42 -0.42 14.21
CA HIS A 96 -6.12 0.79 14.58
C HIS A 96 -7.46 0.40 15.19
N LYS A 97 -7.74 0.94 16.36
CA LYS A 97 -9.09 0.82 16.91
C LYS A 97 -9.99 1.78 16.14
N PRO A 98 -11.21 1.37 15.80
CA PRO A 98 -12.15 2.26 15.16
C PRO A 98 -12.54 3.43 16.07
#